data_f24db43939827b245f9e4a1b22fc2a78
#
_entry.id   f24db43939827b245f9e4a1b22fc2a78
#
_cell.length_a   1.000
_cell.length_b   1.000
_cell.length_c   1.000
_cell.angle_alpha   90.00
_cell.angle_beta   90.00
_cell.angle_gamma   90.00
#
_symmetry.space_group_name_H-M   'P 1'
#
loop_
_entity.id
_entity.type
_entity.pdbx_description
1 polymer ?
#
loop_
_entity_poly.entity_id
_entity_poly.type
_entity_poly.pdbx_seq_one_letter_code
_entity_poly.pdbx_strand_id
1 'polypeptide(L)'
;MGIHLISLLYFAGNPYFISLEDLIEEGVLTKKECDAVDFGSRADDVDYEKIYKGRYKLLRKAYERSDISKNPEFVRFQQEQAHWLGDYALFMAVKDRFGGIPWTEWAEDIRLRWNNALDYYRRELYFEIEFQEYMQFKFYEQWRN
;
A
#
# COMPACT_ATOMS: atom_id res chain seq x y z
N MET A 1 9.05 20.12 -8.70
CA MET A 1 9.85 18.89 -8.67
C MET A 1 9.44 18.00 -7.51
N GLY A 2 9.26 16.71 -7.75
CA GLY A 2 8.83 15.80 -6.73
C GLY A 2 9.92 15.48 -5.69
N ILE A 3 9.49 14.86 -4.61
CA ILE A 3 10.38 14.38 -3.56
C ILE A 3 11.25 13.25 -4.12
N HIS A 4 12.50 13.22 -3.72
CA HIS A 4 13.40 12.15 -4.12
C HIS A 4 12.89 10.80 -3.60
N LEU A 5 13.01 9.74 -4.39
CA LEU A 5 12.52 8.40 -4.04
C LEU A 5 13.02 7.93 -2.67
N ILE A 6 14.29 8.16 -2.37
CA ILE A 6 14.87 7.74 -1.08
C ILE A 6 14.16 8.45 0.07
N SER A 7 13.80 9.73 -0.12
CA SER A 7 13.07 10.49 0.89
C SER A 7 11.67 9.93 1.12
N LEU A 8 11.00 9.49 0.06
CA LEU A 8 9.69 8.85 0.18
C LEU A 8 9.78 7.57 1.02
N LEU A 9 10.79 6.75 0.74
CA LEU A 9 10.99 5.49 1.46
C LEU A 9 11.36 5.71 2.94
N TYR A 10 11.96 6.86 3.25
CA TYR A 10 12.29 7.19 4.64
C TYR A 10 11.05 7.31 5.51
N PHE A 11 9.96 7.86 4.98
CA PHE A 11 8.73 8.06 5.75
C PHE A 11 7.85 6.81 5.76
N ALA A 12 7.98 5.94 4.77
CA ALA A 12 7.04 4.83 4.58
C ALA A 12 7.31 3.70 5.57
N GLY A 13 6.24 3.16 6.12
CA GLY A 13 6.28 1.93 6.91
C GLY A 13 6.15 0.71 6.01
N ASN A 14 6.70 -0.42 6.46
CA ASN A 14 6.61 -1.66 5.71
C ASN A 14 5.26 -2.34 5.98
N PRO A 15 4.40 -2.49 4.96
CA PRO A 15 3.09 -3.12 5.14
C PRO A 15 3.16 -4.55 5.69
N TYR A 16 4.30 -5.22 5.55
CA TYR A 16 4.50 -6.54 6.11
C TYR A 16 4.30 -6.57 7.63
N PHE A 17 4.55 -5.45 8.31
CA PHE A 17 4.41 -5.36 9.76
C PHE A 17 3.02 -4.90 10.22
N ILE A 18 2.06 -4.76 9.31
CA ILE A 18 0.68 -4.48 9.70
C ILE A 18 0.11 -5.72 10.38
N SER A 19 -0.45 -5.54 11.58
CA SER A 19 -1.02 -6.64 12.34
C SER A 19 -2.36 -7.08 11.72
N LEU A 20 -2.42 -8.33 11.28
CA LEU A 20 -3.65 -8.92 10.78
C LEU A 20 -4.65 -9.14 11.90
N GLU A 21 -4.16 -9.41 13.11
CA GLU A 21 -5.02 -9.61 14.29
C GLU A 21 -5.80 -8.35 14.60
N ASP A 22 -5.16 -7.18 14.50
CA ASP A 22 -5.83 -5.90 14.71
C ASP A 22 -6.94 -5.68 13.67
N LEU A 23 -6.69 -6.10 12.43
CA LEU A 23 -7.69 -5.99 11.36
C LEU A 23 -8.86 -6.95 11.59
N ILE A 24 -8.61 -8.10 12.21
CA ILE A 24 -9.68 -9.02 12.61
C ILE A 24 -10.53 -8.37 13.70
N GLU A 25 -9.91 -7.75 14.68
CA GLU A 25 -10.62 -7.05 15.77
C GLU A 25 -11.47 -5.90 15.23
N GLU A 26 -10.99 -5.21 14.21
CA GLU A 26 -11.75 -4.14 13.56
C GLU A 26 -12.95 -4.66 12.75
N GLY A 27 -12.98 -5.95 12.46
CA GLY A 27 -14.08 -6.57 11.71
C GLY A 27 -13.90 -6.53 10.20
N VAL A 28 -12.74 -6.10 9.69
CA VAL A 28 -12.48 -6.05 8.25
C VAL A 28 -11.86 -7.34 7.71
N LEU A 29 -11.37 -8.19 8.59
CA LEU A 29 -10.91 -9.54 8.25
C LEU A 29 -11.47 -10.54 9.25
N THR A 30 -11.52 -11.81 8.85
CA THR A 30 -11.87 -12.89 9.75
C THR A 30 -10.65 -13.78 9.98
N LYS A 31 -10.63 -14.43 11.14
CA LYS A 31 -9.57 -15.38 11.44
C LYS A 31 -9.53 -16.50 10.40
N LYS A 32 -10.71 -16.97 9.97
CA LYS A 32 -10.84 -18.00 8.96
C LYS A 32 -10.15 -17.62 7.66
N GLU A 33 -10.35 -16.38 7.21
CA GLU A 33 -9.72 -15.88 6.00
C GLU A 33 -8.20 -15.84 6.12
N CYS A 34 -7.70 -15.40 7.26
CA CYS A 34 -6.26 -15.32 7.51
C CYS A 34 -5.65 -16.72 7.58
N ASP A 35 -6.33 -17.65 8.24
CA ASP A 35 -5.84 -19.04 8.35
C ASP A 35 -5.87 -19.77 7.02
N ALA A 36 -6.76 -19.37 6.10
CA ALA A 36 -6.89 -20.02 4.80
C ALA A 36 -5.78 -19.64 3.82
N VAL A 37 -5.04 -18.56 4.09
CA VAL A 37 -3.97 -18.13 3.21
C VAL A 37 -2.73 -18.99 3.42
N ASP A 38 -2.19 -19.51 2.31
CA ASP A 38 -0.99 -20.33 2.35
C ASP A 38 0.25 -19.42 2.40
N PHE A 39 0.90 -19.39 3.55
CA PHE A 39 2.14 -18.64 3.76
C PHE A 39 3.39 -19.52 3.59
N GLY A 40 3.22 -20.72 3.05
CA GLY A 40 4.29 -21.69 2.93
C GLY A 40 4.03 -22.90 3.83
N SER A 41 4.27 -24.10 3.31
CA SER A 41 3.89 -25.35 3.98
C SER A 41 4.93 -25.87 4.97
N ARG A 42 6.14 -25.30 4.98
CA ARG A 42 7.23 -25.76 5.85
C ARG A 42 8.01 -24.58 6.41
N ALA A 43 8.45 -24.71 7.64
CA ALA A 43 9.24 -23.69 8.32
C ALA A 43 10.62 -23.49 7.68
N ASP A 44 11.15 -24.52 7.04
CA ASP A 44 12.46 -24.51 6.37
C ASP A 44 12.37 -24.14 4.88
N ASP A 45 11.16 -24.09 4.33
CA ASP A 45 10.92 -23.76 2.92
C ASP A 45 10.14 -22.45 2.86
N VAL A 46 10.84 -21.35 3.14
CA VAL A 46 10.22 -20.04 3.21
C VAL A 46 10.04 -19.49 1.80
N ASP A 47 8.81 -19.53 1.31
CA ASP A 47 8.45 -18.93 0.05
C ASP A 47 8.00 -17.47 0.29
N TYR A 48 8.95 -16.56 0.21
CA TYR A 48 8.69 -15.14 0.46
C TYR A 48 7.65 -14.57 -0.49
N GLU A 49 7.62 -15.05 -1.73
CA GLU A 49 6.65 -14.59 -2.71
C GLU A 49 5.23 -14.96 -2.31
N LYS A 50 5.02 -16.19 -1.84
CA LYS A 50 3.70 -16.62 -1.36
C LYS A 50 3.26 -15.84 -0.14
N ILE A 51 4.17 -15.63 0.81
CA ILE A 51 3.91 -14.86 2.02
C ILE A 51 3.51 -13.44 1.64
N TYR A 52 4.27 -12.82 0.76
CA TYR A 52 4.04 -11.46 0.32
C TYR A 52 2.68 -11.32 -0.38
N LYS A 53 2.42 -12.18 -1.35
CA LYS A 53 1.17 -12.16 -2.11
C LYS A 53 -0.04 -12.46 -1.23
N GLY A 54 0.11 -13.42 -0.31
CA GLY A 54 -0.96 -13.79 0.61
C GLY A 54 -1.35 -12.64 1.53
N ARG A 55 -0.36 -11.99 2.13
CA ARG A 55 -0.62 -10.84 2.99
C ARG A 55 -1.24 -9.68 2.20
N TYR A 56 -0.71 -9.42 1.03
CA TYR A 56 -1.21 -8.33 0.19
C TYR A 56 -2.67 -8.53 -0.16
N LYS A 57 -3.03 -9.76 -0.46
CA LYS A 57 -4.42 -10.15 -0.77
C LYS A 57 -5.34 -9.89 0.42
N LEU A 58 -4.89 -10.24 1.63
CA LEU A 58 -5.65 -9.98 2.85
C LEU A 58 -5.79 -8.49 3.13
N LEU A 59 -4.71 -7.75 2.97
CA LEU A 59 -4.74 -6.31 3.17
C LEU A 59 -5.68 -5.64 2.16
N ARG A 60 -5.72 -6.15 0.93
CA ARG A 60 -6.63 -5.66 -0.09
C ARG A 60 -8.09 -5.90 0.30
N LYS A 61 -8.40 -7.08 0.83
CA LYS A 61 -9.75 -7.37 1.34
C LYS A 61 -10.14 -6.42 2.47
N ALA A 62 -9.22 -6.20 3.39
CA ALA A 62 -9.46 -5.27 4.51
C ALA A 62 -9.78 -3.87 3.98
N TYR A 63 -8.99 -3.41 3.02
CA TYR A 63 -9.20 -2.12 2.40
C TYR A 63 -10.58 -2.01 1.75
N GLU A 64 -10.96 -3.01 0.96
CA GLU A 64 -12.23 -3.01 0.25
C GLU A 64 -13.44 -2.97 1.19
N ARG A 65 -13.30 -3.55 2.38
CA ARG A 65 -14.37 -3.60 3.39
C ARG A 65 -14.38 -2.40 4.31
N SER A 66 -13.30 -1.63 4.33
CA SER A 66 -13.12 -0.56 5.31
C SER A 66 -13.92 0.70 5.03
N ASP A 67 -14.27 0.94 3.75
CA ASP A 67 -14.88 2.20 3.32
C ASP A 67 -14.03 3.39 3.79
N ILE A 68 -12.73 3.28 3.59
CA ILE A 68 -11.74 4.15 4.25
C ILE A 68 -11.88 5.62 3.88
N SER A 69 -12.38 5.92 2.69
CA SER A 69 -12.54 7.32 2.25
C SER A 69 -13.48 8.11 3.15
N LYS A 70 -14.36 7.43 3.89
CA LYS A 70 -15.32 8.05 4.81
C LYS A 70 -14.78 8.19 6.22
N ASN A 71 -13.62 7.64 6.51
CA ASN A 71 -13.03 7.68 7.84
C ASN A 71 -12.31 9.03 8.04
N PRO A 72 -12.78 9.89 8.98
CA PRO A 72 -12.16 11.21 9.18
C PRO A 72 -10.71 11.14 9.64
N GLU A 73 -10.33 10.09 10.36
CA GLU A 73 -8.94 9.90 10.79
C GLU A 73 -8.04 9.63 9.59
N PHE A 74 -8.52 8.90 8.61
CA PHE A 74 -7.79 8.65 7.38
C PHE A 74 -7.61 9.95 6.59
N VAL A 75 -8.68 10.74 6.46
CA VAL A 75 -8.61 12.02 5.76
C VAL A 75 -7.59 12.95 6.45
N ARG A 76 -7.60 12.97 7.77
CA ARG A 76 -6.62 13.74 8.53
C ARG A 76 -5.20 13.25 8.26
N PHE A 77 -4.99 11.95 8.26
CA PHE A 77 -3.69 11.35 7.97
C PHE A 77 -3.19 11.76 6.59
N GLN A 78 -4.05 11.71 5.58
CA GLN A 78 -3.70 12.16 4.23
C GLN A 78 -3.24 13.61 4.22
N GLN A 79 -3.92 14.48 4.96
CA GLN A 79 -3.59 15.90 5.05
C GLN A 79 -2.28 16.13 5.79
N GLU A 80 -2.11 15.48 6.93
CA GLU A 80 -0.90 15.62 7.74
C GLU A 80 0.35 15.06 7.05
N GLN A 81 0.19 14.02 6.23
CA GLN A 81 1.28 13.36 5.55
C GLN A 81 1.37 13.75 4.07
N ALA A 82 0.73 14.85 3.68
CA ALA A 82 0.65 15.26 2.28
C ALA A 82 2.02 15.52 1.65
N HIS A 83 3.03 15.81 2.45
CA HIS A 83 4.38 16.12 1.95
C HIS A 83 5.10 14.89 1.36
N TRP A 84 4.63 13.68 1.65
CA TRP A 84 5.26 12.47 1.10
C TRP A 84 4.26 11.41 0.63
N LEU A 85 3.11 11.30 1.31
CA LEU A 85 2.21 10.15 1.15
C LEU A 85 1.65 10.01 -0.26
N GLY A 86 1.18 11.10 -0.84
CA GLY A 86 0.60 11.07 -2.19
C GLY A 86 1.59 10.62 -3.24
N ASP A 87 2.80 11.13 -3.19
CA ASP A 87 3.87 10.75 -4.14
C ASP A 87 4.30 9.31 -3.94
N TYR A 88 4.43 8.88 -2.68
CA TYR A 88 4.76 7.49 -2.36
C TYR A 88 3.70 6.54 -2.89
N ALA A 89 2.44 6.84 -2.61
CA ALA A 89 1.32 5.98 -3.02
C ALA A 89 1.21 5.89 -4.54
N LEU A 90 1.40 7.01 -5.23
CA LEU A 90 1.42 7.01 -6.69
C LEU A 90 2.57 6.17 -7.22
N PHE A 91 3.77 6.34 -6.66
CA PHE A 91 4.94 5.54 -7.06
C PHE A 91 4.66 4.04 -6.92
N MET A 92 4.14 3.63 -5.76
CA MET A 92 3.88 2.23 -5.49
C MET A 92 2.78 1.66 -6.39
N ALA A 93 1.74 2.44 -6.66
CA ALA A 93 0.66 2.02 -7.54
C ALA A 93 1.15 1.84 -8.99
N VAL A 94 1.98 2.77 -9.47
CA VAL A 94 2.57 2.67 -10.80
C VAL A 94 3.54 1.49 -10.88
N LYS A 95 4.36 1.30 -9.85
CA LYS A 95 5.27 0.16 -9.79
C LYS A 95 4.52 -1.16 -9.91
N ASP A 96 3.41 -1.29 -9.19
CA ASP A 96 2.57 -2.48 -9.25
C ASP A 96 1.96 -2.65 -10.64
N ARG A 97 1.49 -1.55 -11.24
CA ARG A 97 0.92 -1.57 -12.60
C ARG A 97 1.93 -2.07 -13.62
N PHE A 98 3.20 -1.74 -13.47
CA PHE A 98 4.27 -2.18 -14.38
C PHE A 98 4.90 -3.52 -13.95
N GLY A 99 4.24 -4.27 -13.07
CA GLY A 99 4.68 -5.61 -12.69
C GLY A 99 5.92 -5.65 -11.81
N GLY A 100 6.21 -4.57 -11.12
CA GLY A 100 7.34 -4.51 -10.20
C GLY A 100 8.69 -4.22 -10.84
N ILE A 101 8.72 -3.90 -12.15
CA ILE A 101 9.98 -3.55 -12.81
C ILE A 101 10.54 -2.25 -12.25
N PRO A 102 11.88 -2.05 -12.31
CA PRO A 102 12.50 -0.82 -11.82
C PRO A 102 11.92 0.42 -12.50
N TRP A 103 11.78 1.51 -11.74
CA TRP A 103 11.20 2.74 -12.28
C TRP A 103 11.98 3.28 -13.50
N THR A 104 13.25 2.97 -13.60
CA THR A 104 14.10 3.36 -14.73
C THR A 104 13.65 2.73 -16.04
N GLU A 105 12.85 1.66 -15.98
CA GLU A 105 12.33 0.97 -17.16
C GLU A 105 10.87 1.32 -17.44
N TRP A 106 10.27 2.24 -16.67
CA TRP A 106 8.91 2.70 -16.91
C TRP A 106 8.82 3.52 -18.18
N ALA A 107 7.62 3.68 -18.70
CA ALA A 107 7.36 4.58 -19.82
C ALA A 107 7.93 5.97 -19.50
N GLU A 108 8.46 6.64 -20.52
CA GLU A 108 9.20 7.88 -20.33
C GLU A 108 8.40 8.97 -19.63
N ASP A 109 7.14 9.14 -19.99
CA ASP A 109 6.28 10.19 -19.45
C ASP A 109 6.11 10.09 -17.94
N ILE A 110 5.83 8.89 -17.42
CA ILE A 110 5.69 8.71 -15.96
C ILE A 110 7.05 8.66 -15.27
N ARG A 111 8.05 8.10 -15.94
CA ARG A 111 9.41 8.04 -15.39
C ARG A 111 9.95 9.43 -15.14
N LEU A 112 9.67 10.37 -16.06
CA LEU A 112 10.12 11.76 -15.96
C LEU A 112 9.11 12.66 -15.23
N ARG A 113 8.01 12.08 -14.75
CA ARG A 113 6.99 12.77 -13.97
C ARG A 113 6.37 13.96 -14.70
N TRP A 114 6.08 13.80 -15.98
CA TRP A 114 5.37 14.82 -16.73
C TRP A 114 3.96 15.01 -16.15
N ASN A 115 3.50 16.26 -16.05
CA ASN A 115 2.23 16.56 -15.38
C ASN A 115 1.03 15.81 -15.96
N ASN A 116 0.94 15.71 -17.27
CA ASN A 116 -0.15 14.98 -17.92
C ASN A 116 -0.14 13.48 -17.58
N ALA A 117 1.06 12.89 -17.47
CA ALA A 117 1.18 11.50 -17.07
C ALA A 117 0.80 11.31 -15.61
N LEU A 118 1.23 12.22 -14.72
CA LEU A 118 0.87 12.16 -13.31
C LEU A 118 -0.65 12.24 -13.14
N ASP A 119 -1.30 13.16 -13.84
CA ASP A 119 -2.75 13.32 -13.78
C ASP A 119 -3.47 12.08 -14.31
N TYR A 120 -2.97 11.52 -15.40
CA TYR A 120 -3.52 10.29 -15.98
C TYR A 120 -3.47 9.14 -15.00
N TYR A 121 -2.30 8.88 -14.41
CA TYR A 121 -2.15 7.77 -13.50
C TYR A 121 -2.87 7.98 -12.17
N ARG A 122 -2.98 9.22 -11.71
CA ARG A 122 -3.78 9.52 -10.52
C ARG A 122 -5.25 9.18 -10.72
N ARG A 123 -5.77 9.38 -11.90
CA ARG A 123 -7.17 9.00 -12.24
C ARG A 123 -7.31 7.51 -12.47
N GLU A 124 -6.42 6.93 -13.30
CA GLU A 124 -6.48 5.52 -13.64
C GLU A 124 -6.27 4.61 -12.44
N LEU A 125 -5.39 5.00 -11.54
CA LEU A 125 -5.00 4.17 -10.41
C LEU A 125 -5.55 4.71 -9.09
N TYR A 126 -6.66 5.43 -9.12
CA TYR A 126 -7.21 6.06 -7.92
C TYR A 126 -7.36 5.09 -6.76
N PHE A 127 -7.98 3.94 -6.97
CA PHE A 127 -8.18 2.96 -5.91
C PHE A 127 -6.89 2.24 -5.50
N GLU A 128 -5.98 2.07 -6.44
CA GLU A 128 -4.66 1.50 -6.12
C GLU A 128 -3.86 2.45 -5.24
N ILE A 129 -3.93 3.74 -5.53
CA ILE A 129 -3.27 4.78 -4.73
C ILE A 129 -3.89 4.83 -3.35
N GLU A 130 -5.22 4.82 -3.26
CA GLU A 130 -5.92 4.84 -1.97
C GLU A 130 -5.58 3.62 -1.14
N PHE A 131 -5.45 2.44 -1.76
CA PHE A 131 -5.03 1.22 -1.08
C PHE A 131 -3.64 1.38 -0.47
N GLN A 132 -2.69 1.95 -1.22
CA GLN A 132 -1.35 2.20 -0.71
C GLN A 132 -1.39 3.16 0.49
N GLU A 133 -2.20 4.20 0.40
CA GLU A 133 -2.38 5.13 1.51
C GLU A 133 -3.04 4.47 2.71
N TYR A 134 -4.01 3.58 2.46
CA TYR A 134 -4.68 2.81 3.51
C TYR A 134 -3.67 1.97 4.29
N MET A 135 -2.77 1.28 3.60
CA MET A 135 -1.78 0.46 4.28
C MET A 135 -0.86 1.31 5.15
N GLN A 136 -0.44 2.47 4.68
CA GLN A 136 0.38 3.37 5.45
C GLN A 136 -0.38 3.92 6.67
N PHE A 137 -1.66 4.22 6.50
CA PHE A 137 -2.51 4.66 7.60
C PHE A 137 -2.62 3.57 8.67
N LYS A 138 -2.86 2.32 8.27
CA LYS A 138 -2.98 1.20 9.21
C LYS A 138 -1.66 0.93 9.92
N PHE A 139 -0.56 0.97 9.19
CA PHE A 139 0.76 0.84 9.80
C PHE A 139 0.96 1.93 10.87
N TYR A 140 0.69 3.17 10.50
CA TYR A 140 0.87 4.32 11.38
C TYR A 140 -0.01 4.20 12.61
N GLU A 141 -1.27 3.84 12.42
CA GLU A 141 -2.25 3.68 13.50
C GLU A 141 -1.83 2.61 14.50
N GLN A 142 -1.33 1.49 14.01
CA GLN A 142 -0.94 0.35 14.85
C GLN A 142 0.38 0.60 15.59
N TRP A 143 1.32 1.27 14.97
CA TRP A 143 2.68 1.45 15.51
C TRP A 143 2.89 2.79 16.21
N ARG A 144 1.89 3.63 16.23
CA ARG A 144 1.96 4.96 16.81
C ARG A 144 1.97 4.96 18.33
N ASN A 145 1.36 3.98 18.95
CA ASN A 145 1.21 3.89 20.38
C ASN A 145 2.46 3.33 21.06
#